data_a653afe0e1edf90e1d83d0ff626333da
#
_entry.id   a653afe0e1edf90e1d83d0ff626333da
#
_cell.length_a   1.000
_cell.length_b   1.000
_cell.length_c   1.000
_cell.angle_alpha   90.00
_cell.angle_beta   90.00
_cell.angle_gamma   90.00
#
_symmetry.space_group_name_H-M   'P 1'
#
loop_
_entity.id
_entity.type
_entity.pdbx_description
1 polymer ?
#
loop_
_entity_poly.entity_id
_entity_poly.type
_entity_poly.pdbx_seq_one_letter_code
_entity_poly.pdbx_strand_id
1 'polypeptide(L)'
;MSRNKDIKIYNISNAFVRIEYNDKVLLCDPWLTNGIFDKAWMVYPPVYDVDKAINGVTHVFISHIHKDHCDFNLMRHFPKTTEFYIPDIFPNDKIKLQLNNLGFNNIHMLPINKDISIGSDMVFNVIPPMNMYGHETEEMVKANINGVPLDCGLLLTTEFHKICILADDSPYYFDHLTDLHEKLNKVDLLMLPYNGYAA
;
A
#
# COMPACT_ATOMS: atom_id res chain seq x y z
N MET A 1 23.85 7.74 -16.76
CA MET A 1 22.48 7.79 -17.30
C MET A 1 21.77 8.98 -16.68
N SER A 2 21.15 9.85 -17.48
CA SER A 2 20.32 10.95 -16.95
C SER A 2 19.15 10.32 -16.19
N ARG A 3 18.99 10.62 -14.88
CA ARG A 3 17.82 10.19 -14.11
C ARG A 3 16.59 10.85 -14.73
N ASN A 4 15.58 10.05 -15.02
CA ASN A 4 14.32 10.58 -15.52
C ASN A 4 13.64 11.35 -14.37
N LYS A 5 13.23 12.60 -14.65
CA LYS A 5 12.48 13.40 -13.66
C LYS A 5 10.99 13.06 -13.64
N ASP A 6 10.53 12.28 -14.63
CA ASP A 6 9.11 12.00 -14.79
C ASP A 6 8.72 10.77 -13.94
N ILE A 7 7.68 10.92 -13.17
CA ILE A 7 6.97 9.83 -12.50
C ILE A 7 5.59 9.70 -13.14
N LYS A 8 5.17 8.47 -13.42
CA LYS A 8 3.84 8.19 -13.95
C LYS A 8 3.03 7.46 -12.91
N ILE A 9 1.82 7.93 -12.67
CA ILE A 9 0.90 7.38 -11.67
C ILE A 9 -0.42 7.06 -12.34
N TYR A 10 -0.86 5.82 -12.17
CA TYR A 10 -2.12 5.32 -12.70
C TYR A 10 -2.97 4.81 -11.54
N ASN A 11 -4.16 5.37 -11.36
CA ASN A 11 -5.19 4.74 -10.54
C ASN A 11 -5.83 3.63 -11.39
N ILE A 12 -5.60 2.39 -11.03
CA ILE A 12 -6.09 1.23 -11.77
C ILE A 12 -7.53 0.90 -11.35
N SER A 13 -7.76 0.78 -10.04
CA SER A 13 -9.08 0.48 -9.47
C SER A 13 -9.02 0.63 -7.95
N ASN A 14 -10.03 1.21 -7.32
CA ASN A 14 -10.11 1.35 -5.86
C ASN A 14 -8.78 1.84 -5.25
N ALA A 15 -8.18 1.07 -4.35
CA ALA A 15 -6.87 1.35 -3.74
C ALA A 15 -5.69 0.94 -4.63
N PHE A 16 -5.93 0.24 -5.75
CA PHE A 16 -4.87 -0.25 -6.62
C PHE A 16 -4.26 0.89 -7.44
N VAL A 17 -3.05 1.29 -7.06
CA VAL A 17 -2.26 2.32 -7.75
C VAL A 17 -1.03 1.67 -8.39
N ARG A 18 -0.73 2.07 -9.63
CA ARG A 18 0.51 1.74 -10.33
C ARG A 18 1.37 2.99 -10.47
N ILE A 19 2.64 2.89 -10.09
CA ILE A 19 3.62 3.96 -10.19
C ILE A 19 4.81 3.47 -11.00
N GLU A 20 5.20 4.25 -12.00
CA GLU A 20 6.39 4.00 -12.82
C GLU A 20 7.41 5.10 -12.58
N TYR A 21 8.61 4.72 -12.15
CA TYR A 21 9.72 5.64 -11.94
C TYR A 21 11.04 4.98 -12.30
N ASN A 22 11.79 5.57 -13.23
CA ASN A 22 13.00 4.99 -13.81
C ASN A 22 12.76 3.58 -14.38
N ASP A 23 13.43 2.56 -13.84
CA ASP A 23 13.30 1.14 -14.19
C ASP A 23 12.35 0.35 -13.26
N LYS A 24 11.68 1.06 -12.36
CA LYS A 24 10.80 0.45 -11.36
C LYS A 24 9.34 0.62 -11.70
N VAL A 25 8.59 -0.46 -11.50
CA VAL A 25 7.14 -0.48 -11.52
C VAL A 25 6.66 -0.93 -10.14
N LEU A 26 6.14 0.01 -9.39
CA LEU A 26 5.56 -0.21 -8.07
C LEU A 26 4.03 -0.35 -8.19
N LEU A 27 3.48 -1.40 -7.61
CA LEU A 27 2.05 -1.56 -7.41
C LEU A 27 1.73 -1.38 -5.93
N CYS A 28 0.74 -0.54 -5.62
CA CYS A 28 0.22 -0.37 -4.27
C CYS A 28 -1.15 -1.02 -4.19
N ASP A 29 -1.36 -1.87 -3.18
CA ASP A 29 -2.61 -2.56 -2.88
C ASP A 29 -3.29 -3.20 -4.10
N PRO A 30 -2.59 -4.07 -4.86
CA PRO A 30 -3.10 -4.62 -6.11
C PRO A 30 -4.24 -5.60 -5.86
N TRP A 31 -5.46 -5.22 -6.29
CA TRP A 31 -6.66 -6.07 -6.25
C TRP A 31 -7.45 -5.97 -7.54
N LEU A 32 -7.69 -7.13 -8.17
CA LEU A 32 -8.53 -7.25 -9.37
C LEU A 32 -9.45 -8.48 -9.35
N THR A 33 -9.36 -9.35 -8.34
CA THR A 33 -10.23 -10.52 -8.21
C THR A 33 -11.63 -10.11 -7.77
N ASN A 34 -12.62 -10.35 -8.63
CA ASN A 34 -14.03 -10.11 -8.31
C ASN A 34 -14.60 -11.14 -7.32
N GLY A 35 -15.66 -10.75 -6.61
CA GLY A 35 -16.40 -11.64 -5.74
C GLY A 35 -15.73 -11.90 -4.38
N ILE A 36 -14.91 -10.98 -3.93
CA ILE A 36 -14.38 -11.02 -2.54
C ILE A 36 -15.50 -10.70 -1.53
N PHE A 37 -15.23 -10.98 -0.24
CA PHE A 37 -16.20 -10.79 0.87
C PHE A 37 -17.57 -11.41 0.53
N ASP A 38 -17.58 -12.75 0.34
CA ASP A 38 -18.78 -13.54 0.03
C ASP A 38 -19.53 -13.09 -1.23
N LYS A 39 -18.76 -12.67 -2.25
CA LYS A 39 -19.23 -12.15 -3.55
C LYS A 39 -19.90 -10.77 -3.48
N ALA A 40 -19.77 -10.05 -2.37
CA ALA A 40 -20.37 -8.73 -2.21
C ALA A 40 -19.60 -7.63 -2.97
N TRP A 41 -18.28 -7.80 -3.15
CA TRP A 41 -17.42 -6.76 -3.73
C TRP A 41 -16.88 -7.16 -5.10
N MET A 42 -16.94 -6.21 -6.01
CA MET A 42 -16.44 -6.32 -7.38
C MET A 42 -15.63 -5.08 -7.75
N VAL A 43 -14.65 -5.28 -8.62
CA VAL A 43 -13.89 -4.18 -9.23
C VAL A 43 -14.79 -3.41 -10.19
N TYR A 44 -14.96 -2.12 -9.94
CA TYR A 44 -15.75 -1.26 -10.81
C TYR A 44 -15.10 0.12 -11.00
N PRO A 45 -15.00 0.65 -12.25
CA PRO A 45 -15.30 -0.07 -13.50
C PRO A 45 -14.39 -1.30 -13.69
N PRO A 46 -14.84 -2.31 -14.46
CA PRO A 46 -14.04 -3.52 -14.67
C PRO A 46 -12.74 -3.18 -15.41
N VAL A 47 -11.65 -3.78 -14.95
CA VAL A 47 -10.34 -3.67 -15.62
C VAL A 47 -10.25 -4.77 -16.69
N TYR A 48 -10.28 -4.37 -17.95
CA TYR A 48 -10.31 -5.30 -19.08
C TYR A 48 -8.92 -5.83 -19.46
N ASP A 49 -7.86 -5.09 -19.18
CA ASP A 49 -6.48 -5.43 -19.52
C ASP A 49 -5.66 -5.60 -18.25
N VAL A 50 -5.83 -6.76 -17.61
CA VAL A 50 -5.13 -7.11 -16.37
C VAL A 50 -3.63 -7.18 -16.61
N ASP A 51 -3.21 -7.76 -17.75
CA ASP A 51 -1.79 -7.90 -18.09
C ASP A 51 -1.11 -6.54 -18.16
N LYS A 52 -1.76 -5.55 -18.76
CA LYS A 52 -1.25 -4.18 -18.82
C LYS A 52 -1.15 -3.55 -17.43
N ALA A 53 -2.12 -3.81 -16.55
CA ALA A 53 -2.11 -3.27 -15.19
C ALA A 53 -0.91 -3.75 -14.37
N ILE A 54 -0.47 -5.01 -14.57
CA ILE A 54 0.62 -5.63 -13.81
C ILE A 54 1.93 -5.79 -14.58
N ASN A 55 1.96 -5.45 -15.88
CA ASN A 55 3.15 -5.66 -16.72
C ASN A 55 4.38 -4.97 -16.16
N GLY A 56 5.49 -5.69 -16.12
CA GLY A 56 6.78 -5.18 -15.67
C GLY A 56 6.87 -4.90 -14.17
N VAL A 57 5.94 -5.40 -13.36
CA VAL A 57 5.98 -5.22 -11.90
C VAL A 57 7.32 -5.68 -11.31
N THR A 58 7.95 -4.79 -10.56
CA THR A 58 9.21 -5.04 -9.86
C THR A 58 9.04 -4.95 -8.34
N HIS A 59 8.15 -4.07 -7.87
CA HIS A 59 7.92 -3.77 -6.47
C HIS A 59 6.42 -3.77 -6.17
N VAL A 60 6.05 -4.25 -5.00
CA VAL A 60 4.67 -4.23 -4.50
C VAL A 60 4.65 -3.73 -3.07
N PHE A 61 3.85 -2.72 -2.78
CA PHE A 61 3.51 -2.32 -1.44
C PHE A 61 2.11 -2.85 -1.10
N ILE A 62 1.94 -3.45 0.08
CA ILE A 62 0.66 -3.92 0.58
C ILE A 62 0.44 -3.27 1.93
N SER A 63 -0.56 -2.40 2.04
CA SER A 63 -0.87 -1.67 3.26
C SER A 63 -1.33 -2.60 4.37
N HIS A 64 -2.19 -3.57 4.06
CA HIS A 64 -2.76 -4.52 5.02
C HIS A 64 -3.36 -5.77 4.34
N ILE A 65 -3.90 -6.70 5.13
CA ILE A 65 -4.30 -8.05 4.70
C ILE A 65 -5.71 -8.16 4.09
N HIS A 66 -6.51 -7.10 4.07
CA HIS A 66 -7.85 -7.18 3.46
C HIS A 66 -7.75 -7.57 1.97
N LYS A 67 -8.76 -8.31 1.50
CA LYS A 67 -8.74 -8.92 0.16
C LYS A 67 -8.78 -7.91 -0.97
N ASP A 68 -9.29 -6.71 -0.73
CA ASP A 68 -9.36 -5.59 -1.64
C ASP A 68 -8.07 -4.73 -1.67
N HIS A 69 -7.08 -5.08 -0.83
CA HIS A 69 -5.73 -4.53 -0.82
C HIS A 69 -4.66 -5.60 -1.08
N CYS A 70 -4.97 -6.87 -0.77
CA CYS A 70 -4.03 -7.98 -0.82
C CYS A 70 -4.62 -9.16 -1.60
N ASP A 71 -4.49 -9.13 -2.93
CA ASP A 71 -5.04 -10.14 -3.83
C ASP A 71 -3.99 -11.21 -4.18
N PHE A 72 -3.95 -12.27 -3.40
CA PHE A 72 -3.04 -13.39 -3.66
C PHE A 72 -3.30 -14.13 -4.99
N ASN A 73 -4.52 -14.06 -5.54
CA ASN A 73 -4.80 -14.66 -6.85
C ASN A 73 -4.11 -13.86 -7.96
N LEU A 74 -4.22 -12.54 -7.90
CA LEU A 74 -3.53 -11.65 -8.84
C LEU A 74 -2.00 -11.80 -8.72
N MET A 75 -1.47 -11.85 -7.50
CA MET A 75 -0.03 -11.95 -7.23
C MET A 75 0.61 -13.24 -7.77
N ARG A 76 -0.16 -14.32 -8.01
CA ARG A 76 0.36 -15.54 -8.64
C ARG A 76 0.95 -15.28 -10.02
N HIS A 77 0.50 -14.23 -10.70
CA HIS A 77 0.94 -13.84 -12.04
C HIS A 77 2.20 -12.97 -12.03
N PHE A 78 2.68 -12.53 -10.85
CA PHE A 78 3.86 -11.70 -10.76
C PHE A 78 5.16 -12.51 -10.93
N PRO A 79 6.22 -11.90 -11.49
CA PRO A 79 7.55 -12.51 -11.51
C PRO A 79 8.00 -12.90 -10.11
N LYS A 80 8.68 -14.03 -9.94
CA LYS A 80 9.18 -14.46 -8.61
C LYS A 80 10.32 -13.59 -8.08
N THR A 81 10.86 -12.71 -8.90
CA THR A 81 11.83 -11.67 -8.54
C THR A 81 11.19 -10.42 -7.96
N THR A 82 9.85 -10.31 -7.99
CA THR A 82 9.12 -9.15 -7.42
C THR A 82 9.45 -8.99 -5.94
N GLU A 83 9.74 -7.76 -5.54
CA GLU A 83 10.02 -7.38 -4.17
C GLU A 83 8.73 -6.86 -3.50
N PHE A 84 8.40 -7.41 -2.34
CA PHE A 84 7.23 -7.04 -1.56
C PHE A 84 7.62 -6.24 -0.33
N TYR A 85 6.90 -5.16 -0.08
CA TYR A 85 7.08 -4.24 1.03
C TYR A 85 5.79 -4.17 1.84
N ILE A 86 5.86 -4.55 3.11
CA ILE A 86 4.69 -4.76 3.97
C ILE A 86 4.97 -4.08 5.31
N PRO A 87 4.06 -3.24 5.84
CA PRO A 87 4.19 -2.70 7.18
C PRO A 87 4.39 -3.79 8.24
N ASP A 88 5.39 -3.62 9.10
CA ASP A 88 5.71 -4.54 10.20
C ASP A 88 4.76 -4.31 11.38
N ILE A 89 3.49 -4.62 11.16
CA ILE A 89 2.42 -4.57 12.16
C ILE A 89 1.60 -5.86 12.10
N PHE A 90 1.01 -6.22 13.23
CA PHE A 90 0.08 -7.34 13.27
C PHE A 90 -1.25 -6.97 12.57
N PRO A 91 -1.88 -7.84 11.76
CA PRO A 91 -1.50 -9.24 11.45
C PRO A 91 -0.77 -9.41 10.11
N ASN A 92 -0.01 -8.41 9.64
CA ASN A 92 0.61 -8.41 8.31
C ASN A 92 1.71 -9.50 8.14
N ASP A 93 2.18 -10.09 9.22
CA ASP A 93 3.02 -11.29 9.20
C ASP A 93 2.36 -12.45 8.44
N LYS A 94 1.02 -12.52 8.42
CA LYS A 94 0.25 -13.49 7.64
C LYS A 94 0.38 -13.28 6.14
N ILE A 95 0.56 -12.02 5.68
CA ILE A 95 0.81 -11.72 4.26
C ILE A 95 2.14 -12.34 3.85
N LYS A 96 3.19 -12.12 4.65
CA LYS A 96 4.52 -12.72 4.41
C LYS A 96 4.45 -14.23 4.30
N LEU A 97 3.71 -14.90 5.20
CA LEU A 97 3.53 -16.35 5.16
C LEU A 97 2.87 -16.80 3.86
N GLN A 98 1.81 -16.13 3.42
CA GLN A 98 1.10 -16.47 2.18
C GLN A 98 1.95 -16.23 0.93
N LEU A 99 2.70 -15.12 0.89
CA LEU A 99 3.63 -14.84 -0.22
C LEU A 99 4.75 -15.90 -0.31
N ASN A 100 5.30 -16.33 0.82
CA ASN A 100 6.27 -17.44 0.86
C ASN A 100 5.66 -18.73 0.29
N ASN A 101 4.42 -19.05 0.65
CA ASN A 101 3.69 -20.21 0.11
C ASN A 101 3.45 -20.11 -1.41
N LEU A 102 3.37 -18.89 -1.95
CA LEU A 102 3.32 -18.63 -3.38
C LEU A 102 4.69 -18.67 -4.06
N GLY A 103 5.78 -18.87 -3.31
CA GLY A 103 7.15 -18.96 -3.81
C GLY A 103 7.86 -17.61 -3.99
N PHE A 104 7.39 -16.55 -3.34
CA PHE A 104 8.12 -15.28 -3.25
C PHE A 104 9.07 -15.32 -2.06
N ASN A 105 10.30 -14.82 -2.24
CA ASN A 105 11.33 -14.78 -1.19
C ASN A 105 11.81 -13.37 -0.88
N ASN A 106 11.54 -12.40 -1.76
CA ASN A 106 11.95 -11.01 -1.59
C ASN A 106 10.84 -10.23 -0.85
N ILE A 107 10.74 -10.43 0.46
CA ILE A 107 9.66 -9.87 1.28
C ILE A 107 10.27 -9.07 2.43
N HIS A 108 10.00 -7.77 2.43
CA HIS A 108 10.55 -6.80 3.38
C HIS A 108 9.44 -6.32 4.33
N MET A 109 9.61 -6.58 5.61
CA MET A 109 8.76 -6.00 6.65
C MET A 109 9.28 -4.60 6.97
N LEU A 110 8.44 -3.58 6.76
CA LEU A 110 8.82 -2.18 6.91
C LEU A 110 8.45 -1.64 8.30
N PRO A 111 9.41 -1.10 9.05
CA PRO A 111 9.11 -0.41 10.30
C PRO A 111 8.30 0.86 10.04
N ILE A 112 7.36 1.16 10.94
CA ILE A 112 6.54 2.36 10.88
C ILE A 112 7.40 3.61 11.14
N ASN A 113 7.08 4.70 10.45
CA ASN A 113 7.70 6.01 10.65
C ASN A 113 9.23 6.05 10.44
N LYS A 114 9.76 5.12 9.63
CA LYS A 114 11.19 5.12 9.28
C LYS A 114 11.39 5.17 7.79
N ASP A 115 12.37 5.93 7.36
CA ASP A 115 12.79 6.00 5.97
C ASP A 115 13.60 4.75 5.61
N ILE A 116 13.13 4.03 4.59
CA ILE A 116 13.76 2.84 4.06
C ILE A 116 14.12 3.07 2.60
N SER A 117 15.41 3.02 2.28
CA SER A 117 15.88 3.17 0.90
C SER A 117 15.52 1.96 0.05
N ILE A 118 14.90 2.21 -1.10
CA ILE A 118 14.52 1.23 -2.12
C ILE A 118 15.41 1.44 -3.34
N GLY A 119 16.48 0.67 -3.39
CA GLY A 119 17.55 0.95 -4.35
C GLY A 119 18.23 2.30 -4.07
N SER A 120 18.60 3.02 -5.13
CA SER A 120 19.34 4.29 -5.03
C SER A 120 18.48 5.53 -5.27
N ASP A 121 17.19 5.39 -5.54
CA ASP A 121 16.36 6.46 -6.12
C ASP A 121 14.95 6.58 -5.53
N MET A 122 14.56 5.69 -4.65
CA MET A 122 13.29 5.77 -3.91
C MET A 122 13.52 5.56 -2.41
N VAL A 123 12.66 6.18 -1.61
CA VAL A 123 12.57 5.99 -0.17
C VAL A 123 11.11 5.74 0.19
N PHE A 124 10.86 4.69 0.96
CA PHE A 124 9.55 4.40 1.54
C PHE A 124 9.54 4.77 3.01
N ASN A 125 8.45 5.41 3.43
CA ASN A 125 8.13 5.62 4.84
C ASN A 125 6.70 5.16 5.06
N VAL A 126 6.50 4.22 5.97
CA VAL A 126 5.17 3.72 6.33
C VAL A 126 4.52 4.73 7.26
N ILE A 127 3.36 5.26 6.84
CA ILE A 127 2.52 6.12 7.65
C ILE A 127 1.60 5.24 8.47
N PRO A 128 1.65 5.31 9.81
CA PRO A 128 0.80 4.48 10.64
C PRO A 128 -0.67 4.87 10.49
N PRO A 129 -1.58 3.93 10.74
CA PRO A 129 -3.00 4.20 10.77
C PRO A 129 -3.35 5.12 11.96
N MET A 130 -4.47 5.78 11.84
CA MET A 130 -4.89 6.80 12.78
C MET A 130 -5.18 6.28 14.19
N ASN A 131 -5.73 5.08 14.30
CA ASN A 131 -6.02 4.44 15.58
C ASN A 131 -4.77 4.15 16.44
N MET A 132 -3.57 4.20 15.87
CA MET A 132 -2.32 4.15 16.64
C MET A 132 -1.95 5.49 17.32
N TYR A 133 -2.57 6.58 16.93
CA TYR A 133 -2.31 7.91 17.53
C TYR A 133 -3.30 8.30 18.63
N GLY A 134 -4.46 7.65 18.69
CA GLY A 134 -5.48 7.97 19.69
C GLY A 134 -5.59 6.88 20.72
N HIS A 135 -5.14 7.10 21.94
CA HIS A 135 -5.50 6.43 23.20
C HIS A 135 -5.45 4.87 23.27
N GLU A 136 -5.25 4.16 22.16
CA GLU A 136 -5.12 2.71 22.18
C GLU A 136 -3.65 2.29 22.29
N THR A 137 -3.34 1.52 23.31
CA THR A 137 -2.01 0.93 23.47
C THR A 137 -1.82 -0.21 22.46
N GLU A 138 -0.56 -0.52 22.16
CA GLU A 138 -0.21 -1.68 21.30
C GLU A 138 -0.88 -2.98 21.78
N GLU A 139 -1.10 -3.11 23.09
CA GLU A 139 -1.79 -4.24 23.70
C GLU A 139 -3.30 -4.21 23.43
N MET A 140 -3.94 -3.03 23.44
CA MET A 140 -5.34 -2.88 23.09
C MET A 140 -5.58 -3.16 21.61
N VAL A 141 -4.70 -2.70 20.77
CA VAL A 141 -4.71 -3.02 19.33
C VAL A 141 -4.54 -4.52 19.12
N LYS A 142 -3.62 -5.18 19.82
CA LYS A 142 -3.45 -6.63 19.79
C LYS A 142 -4.64 -7.38 20.39
N ALA A 143 -5.30 -6.84 21.41
CA ALA A 143 -6.44 -7.46 22.09
C ALA A 143 -7.77 -7.23 21.37
N ASN A 144 -7.92 -6.13 20.64
CA ASN A 144 -9.13 -5.79 19.87
C ASN A 144 -9.26 -6.59 18.57
N ILE A 145 -8.55 -7.71 18.50
CA ILE A 145 -8.32 -8.49 17.30
C ILE A 145 -9.47 -9.48 17.09
N ASN A 146 -10.57 -8.98 16.69
CA ASN A 146 -11.41 -9.73 15.76
C ASN A 146 -10.89 -9.58 14.30
N GLY A 147 -9.56 -9.38 14.16
CA GLY A 147 -8.86 -9.40 12.89
C GLY A 147 -8.98 -8.13 12.04
N VAL A 148 -9.23 -6.97 12.65
CA VAL A 148 -9.18 -5.71 11.92
C VAL A 148 -7.70 -5.37 11.63
N PRO A 149 -7.25 -5.43 10.39
CA PRO A 149 -5.90 -5.01 10.03
C PRO A 149 -5.74 -3.51 10.30
N LEU A 150 -4.53 -3.13 10.63
CA LEU A 150 -4.17 -1.73 10.75
C LEU A 150 -3.75 -1.23 9.37
N ASP A 151 -4.55 -0.34 8.80
CA ASP A 151 -4.38 0.19 7.46
C ASP A 151 -3.29 1.25 7.47
N CYS A 152 -2.18 0.98 6.82
CA CYS A 152 -1.05 1.89 6.76
C CYS A 152 -1.00 2.63 5.43
N GLY A 153 -0.61 3.91 5.47
CA GLY A 153 -0.28 4.67 4.29
C GLY A 153 1.18 4.48 3.87
N LEU A 154 1.50 4.97 2.69
CA LEU A 154 2.86 5.01 2.14
C LEU A 154 3.24 6.44 1.75
N LEU A 155 4.35 6.93 2.30
CA LEU A 155 5.06 8.07 1.76
C LEU A 155 6.19 7.55 0.87
N LEU A 156 6.06 7.80 -0.43
CA LEU A 156 7.09 7.56 -1.43
C LEU A 156 7.84 8.86 -1.70
N THR A 157 9.14 8.86 -1.47
CA THR A 157 10.01 9.99 -1.80
C THR A 157 11.04 9.58 -2.84
N THR A 158 11.21 10.41 -3.85
CA THR A 158 12.28 10.32 -4.85
C THR A 158 13.15 11.57 -4.77
N GLU A 159 14.16 11.69 -5.62
CA GLU A 159 14.97 12.92 -5.71
C GLU A 159 14.11 14.16 -6.05
N PHE A 160 13.00 13.98 -6.80
CA PHE A 160 12.19 15.09 -7.34
C PHE A 160 10.76 15.12 -6.83
N HIS A 161 10.24 14.02 -6.28
CA HIS A 161 8.82 13.87 -5.96
C HIS A 161 8.60 13.32 -4.56
N LYS A 162 7.57 13.79 -3.91
CA LYS A 162 7.04 13.28 -2.66
C LYS A 162 5.56 12.97 -2.83
N ILE A 163 5.21 11.69 -2.75
CA ILE A 163 3.87 11.18 -2.97
C ILE A 163 3.39 10.49 -1.72
N CYS A 164 2.24 10.91 -1.22
CA CYS A 164 1.59 10.32 -0.05
C CYS A 164 0.35 9.56 -0.49
N ILE A 165 0.29 8.27 -0.18
CA ILE A 165 -0.84 7.39 -0.47
C ILE A 165 -1.43 6.95 0.86
N LEU A 166 -2.64 7.41 1.13
CA LEU A 166 -3.41 7.07 2.32
C LEU A 166 -4.62 6.21 1.91
N ALA A 167 -4.33 5.12 1.19
CA ALA A 167 -5.34 4.22 0.64
C ALA A 167 -5.77 3.18 1.69
N ASP A 168 -6.19 3.63 2.85
CA ASP A 168 -6.73 2.81 3.92
C ASP A 168 -8.25 2.97 4.07
N ASP A 169 -8.86 2.06 4.80
CA ASP A 169 -10.29 2.04 5.08
C ASP A 169 -10.67 2.92 6.27
N SER A 170 -9.69 3.48 6.98
CA SER A 170 -9.92 4.27 8.18
C SER A 170 -10.20 5.73 7.86
N PRO A 171 -11.20 6.36 8.49
CA PRO A 171 -11.43 7.79 8.31
C PRO A 171 -10.28 8.60 8.91
N TYR A 172 -9.83 9.64 8.19
CA TYR A 172 -8.83 10.57 8.72
C TYR A 172 -9.51 11.69 9.48
N TYR A 173 -9.12 11.87 10.76
CA TYR A 173 -9.56 13.02 11.56
C TYR A 173 -8.62 14.21 11.35
N PHE A 174 -9.12 15.40 11.64
CA PHE A 174 -8.38 16.66 11.45
C PHE A 174 -7.03 16.66 12.17
N ASP A 175 -6.97 16.16 13.39
CA ASP A 175 -5.74 16.14 14.18
C ASP A 175 -4.65 15.29 13.51
N HIS A 176 -5.02 14.12 13.00
CA HIS A 176 -4.09 13.26 12.26
C HIS A 176 -3.58 13.91 10.97
N LEU A 177 -4.45 14.59 10.22
CA LEU A 177 -4.04 15.33 9.02
C LEU A 177 -3.15 16.52 9.37
N THR A 178 -3.35 17.16 10.52
CA THR A 178 -2.49 18.24 11.02
C THR A 178 -1.11 17.70 11.36
N ASP A 179 -1.01 16.65 12.14
CA ASP A 179 0.26 15.98 12.47
C ASP A 179 0.99 15.52 11.21
N LEU A 180 0.23 14.97 10.26
CA LEU A 180 0.77 14.53 8.98
C LEU A 180 1.30 15.71 8.16
N HIS A 181 0.57 16.84 8.13
CA HIS A 181 0.98 18.06 7.46
C HIS A 181 2.28 18.62 8.05
N GLU A 182 2.38 18.73 9.37
CA GLU A 182 3.59 19.19 10.05
C GLU A 182 4.80 18.30 9.72
N LYS A 183 4.58 16.98 9.70
CA LYS A 183 5.61 16.00 9.41
C LYS A 183 6.05 15.98 7.94
N LEU A 184 5.09 16.10 7.02
CA LEU A 184 5.35 16.01 5.58
C LEU A 184 5.81 17.33 4.96
N ASN A 185 5.45 18.47 5.58
CA ASN A 185 5.68 19.84 5.12
C ASN A 185 5.04 20.12 3.75
N LYS A 186 5.48 19.42 2.69
CA LYS A 186 4.96 19.52 1.33
C LYS A 186 4.98 18.14 0.66
N VAL A 187 3.88 17.81 -0.01
CA VAL A 187 3.78 16.67 -0.93
C VAL A 187 3.38 17.17 -2.31
N ASP A 188 3.85 16.49 -3.36
CA ASP A 188 3.48 16.81 -4.74
C ASP A 188 2.15 16.17 -5.13
N LEU A 189 1.84 15.01 -4.54
CA LEU A 189 0.56 14.32 -4.68
C LEU A 189 0.14 13.69 -3.35
N LEU A 190 -1.12 13.91 -2.99
CA LEU A 190 -1.80 13.24 -1.89
C LEU A 190 -2.98 12.44 -2.45
N MET A 191 -2.97 11.13 -2.24
CA MET A 191 -4.07 10.24 -2.54
C MET A 191 -4.79 9.88 -1.24
N LEU A 192 -6.08 10.19 -1.18
CA LEU A 192 -6.93 9.95 -0.01
C LEU A 192 -7.97 8.88 -0.32
N PRO A 193 -8.38 8.08 0.66
CA PRO A 193 -9.54 7.21 0.52
C PRO A 193 -10.79 8.05 0.26
N TYR A 194 -11.57 7.63 -0.72
CA TYR A 194 -12.79 8.33 -1.15
C TYR A 194 -14.05 7.65 -0.61
N ASN A 195 -13.93 6.48 -0.03
CA ASN A 195 -15.06 5.72 0.49
C ASN A 195 -15.64 6.43 1.71
N GLY A 196 -16.62 7.29 1.45
CA GLY A 196 -17.46 7.80 2.52
C GLY A 196 -18.31 6.66 3.07
N TYR A 197 -17.88 6.03 4.15
CA TYR A 197 -18.84 5.37 5.02
C TYR A 197 -19.69 6.48 5.60
N ALA A 198 -20.89 6.67 5.03
CA ALA A 198 -21.91 7.48 5.69
C ALA A 198 -22.26 6.73 6.99
N ALA A 199 -21.80 7.28 8.10
CA ALA A 199 -22.24 6.84 9.43
C ALA A 199 -23.70 7.27 9.67
#